data_158ad55e8a9cc3871339242bb78095b2
#
_entry.id   158ad55e8a9cc3871339242bb78095b2
#
_cell.length_a   1.000
_cell.length_b   1.000
_cell.length_c   1.000
_cell.angle_alpha   90.00
_cell.angle_beta   90.00
_cell.angle_gamma   90.00
#
_symmetry.space_group_name_H-M   'P 1'
#
loop_
_entity.id
_entity.type
_entity.pdbx_description
1 polymer ?
#
loop_
_entity_poly.entity_id
_entity_poly.type
_entity_poly.pdbx_seq_one_letter_code
_entity_poly.pdbx_strand_id
1 'polypeptide(L)'
;MQSLKLAEWLFPLVVSGEKTHTIRWREPRMHPGPMRYVCEGDTEKTVVVLVTRCEDVPLSQAAALVGKQDIWPDKVMLSGMREHYPDIELDDVVQVVEHLTPRQTEAAHAGKSD
;
A
#
# COMPACT_ATOMS: atom_id res chain seq x y z
N MET A 1 -16.80 -1.24 -2.60
CA MET A 1 -15.57 -0.88 -1.86
C MET A 1 -14.37 -1.04 -2.77
N GLN A 2 -13.49 -0.07 -2.76
CA GLN A 2 -12.25 -0.17 -3.54
C GLN A 2 -11.41 -1.34 -3.04
N SER A 3 -10.65 -1.97 -3.93
CA SER A 3 -9.83 -3.12 -3.58
C SER A 3 -8.53 -3.17 -4.38
N LEU A 4 -7.52 -3.80 -3.81
CA LEU A 4 -6.24 -4.05 -4.45
C LEU A 4 -5.81 -5.49 -4.21
N LYS A 5 -5.17 -6.09 -5.20
CA LYS A 5 -4.51 -7.37 -5.02
C LYS A 5 -3.18 -7.15 -4.30
N LEU A 6 -2.83 -8.07 -3.43
CA LEU A 6 -1.60 -7.99 -2.64
C LEU A 6 -0.86 -9.33 -2.77
N ALA A 7 0.44 -9.24 -3.03
CA ALA A 7 1.28 -10.44 -3.12
C ALA A 7 1.15 -11.28 -1.85
N GLU A 8 1.14 -12.60 -2.01
CA GLU A 8 0.91 -13.54 -0.90
C GLU A 8 1.87 -13.31 0.26
N TRP A 9 3.15 -13.06 -0.02
CA TRP A 9 4.16 -12.87 1.02
C TRP A 9 4.03 -11.54 1.77
N LEU A 10 3.32 -10.57 1.20
CA LEU A 10 3.05 -9.26 1.84
C LEU A 10 1.79 -9.29 2.72
N PHE A 11 0.88 -10.22 2.47
CA PHE A 11 -0.41 -10.25 3.17
C PHE A 11 -0.25 -10.35 4.69
N PRO A 12 0.60 -11.24 5.24
CA PRO A 12 0.80 -11.29 6.68
C PRO A 12 1.33 -9.99 7.28
N LEU A 13 2.10 -9.22 6.53
CA LEU A 13 2.65 -7.94 7.01
C LEU A 13 1.56 -6.87 7.16
N VAL A 14 0.55 -6.91 6.31
CA VAL A 14 -0.62 -6.02 6.46
C VAL A 14 -1.45 -6.46 7.65
N VAL A 15 -1.71 -7.76 7.78
CA VAL A 15 -2.51 -8.30 8.89
C VAL A 15 -1.87 -7.98 10.24
N SER A 16 -0.54 -8.09 10.35
CA SER A 16 0.19 -7.80 11.58
C SER A 16 0.30 -6.31 11.89
N GLY A 17 0.07 -5.44 10.90
CA GLY A 17 0.23 -4.00 11.04
C GLY A 17 1.62 -3.48 10.73
N GLU A 18 2.56 -4.35 10.32
CA GLU A 18 3.90 -3.92 9.93
C GLU A 18 3.89 -3.10 8.64
N LYS A 19 3.00 -3.44 7.70
CA LYS A 19 2.86 -2.73 6.43
C LYS A 19 1.61 -1.86 6.48
N THR A 20 1.81 -0.52 6.37
CA THR A 20 0.74 0.48 6.42
C THR A 20 0.71 1.38 5.19
N HIS A 21 1.33 0.93 4.11
CA HIS A 21 1.31 1.66 2.83
C HIS A 21 1.48 0.69 1.69
N THR A 22 1.11 1.14 0.50
CA THR A 22 1.39 0.41 -0.74
C THR A 22 1.71 1.41 -1.83
N ILE A 23 2.62 1.04 -2.73
CA ILE A 23 3.06 1.90 -3.84
C ILE A 23 2.60 1.22 -5.12
N ARG A 24 1.80 1.93 -5.94
CA ARG A 24 1.17 1.37 -7.13
C ARG A 24 1.48 2.20 -8.37
N TRP A 25 1.69 1.53 -9.49
CA TRP A 25 1.97 2.15 -10.78
C TRP A 25 1.05 1.56 -11.84
N ARG A 26 0.30 2.42 -12.53
CA ARG A 26 -0.61 2.00 -13.60
C ARG A 26 -1.67 1.00 -13.13
N GLU A 27 -2.15 1.18 -11.91
CA GLU A 27 -3.24 0.37 -11.34
C GLU A 27 -4.44 1.27 -11.03
N PRO A 28 -5.62 0.67 -10.71
CA PRO A 28 -6.76 1.48 -10.31
C PRO A 28 -6.40 2.42 -9.17
N ARG A 29 -6.84 3.65 -9.26
CA ARG A 29 -6.54 4.68 -8.27
C ARG A 29 -7.34 4.45 -7.00
N MET A 30 -6.67 4.63 -5.86
CA MET A 30 -7.30 4.57 -4.55
C MET A 30 -7.57 5.98 -4.03
N HIS A 31 -8.51 6.07 -3.07
CA HIS A 31 -8.81 7.32 -2.37
C HIS A 31 -9.03 7.05 -0.88
N PRO A 32 -8.97 8.10 -0.03
CA PRO A 32 -9.26 7.94 1.39
C PRO A 32 -10.62 7.25 1.60
N GLY A 33 -10.65 6.33 2.55
CA GLY A 33 -11.82 5.52 2.84
C GLY A 33 -11.46 4.04 2.95
N PRO A 34 -12.44 3.18 3.21
CA PRO A 34 -12.19 1.74 3.33
C PRO A 34 -11.65 1.15 2.03
N MET A 35 -10.69 0.24 2.18
CA MET A 35 -10.09 -0.49 1.06
C MET A 35 -9.87 -1.94 1.47
N ARG A 36 -10.15 -2.86 0.54
CA ARG A 36 -9.95 -4.30 0.77
C ARG A 36 -8.69 -4.75 0.02
N TYR A 37 -7.77 -5.36 0.75
CA TYR A 37 -6.70 -6.15 0.12
C TYR A 37 -7.21 -7.57 -0.11
N VAL A 38 -6.91 -8.09 -1.28
CA VAL A 38 -7.21 -9.48 -1.65
C VAL A 38 -5.88 -10.19 -1.87
N CYS A 39 -5.67 -11.30 -1.17
CA CYS A 39 -4.43 -12.06 -1.26
C CYS A 39 -4.32 -12.75 -2.63
N GLU A 40 -3.21 -12.55 -3.33
CA GLU A 40 -2.95 -13.28 -4.56
C GLU A 40 -2.74 -14.76 -4.23
N GLY A 41 -3.34 -15.63 -5.04
CA GLY A 41 -3.26 -17.08 -4.83
C GLY A 41 -4.29 -17.65 -3.86
N ASP A 42 -4.92 -16.80 -3.04
CA ASP A 42 -6.01 -17.23 -2.14
C ASP A 42 -6.98 -16.06 -1.96
N THR A 43 -7.91 -15.94 -2.90
CA THR A 43 -8.85 -14.81 -2.95
C THR A 43 -9.87 -14.80 -1.80
N GLU A 44 -9.94 -15.86 -0.99
CA GLU A 44 -10.76 -15.87 0.22
C GLU A 44 -10.09 -15.13 1.37
N LYS A 45 -8.76 -14.96 1.32
CA LYS A 45 -8.03 -14.16 2.29
C LYS A 45 -8.12 -12.70 1.90
N THR A 46 -8.85 -11.94 2.71
CA THR A 46 -9.02 -10.50 2.51
C THR A 46 -8.87 -9.77 3.84
N VAL A 47 -8.51 -8.50 3.78
CA VAL A 47 -8.45 -7.64 4.95
C VAL A 47 -8.85 -6.24 4.55
N VAL A 48 -9.61 -5.56 5.40
CA VAL A 48 -10.04 -4.18 5.17
C VAL A 48 -9.21 -3.24 6.00
N VAL A 49 -8.70 -2.18 5.37
CA VAL A 49 -7.95 -1.11 6.02
C VAL A 49 -8.54 0.23 5.63
N LEU A 50 -8.40 1.23 6.49
CA LEU A 50 -8.86 2.58 6.20
C LEU A 50 -7.72 3.36 5.57
N VAL A 51 -7.88 3.74 4.30
CA VAL A 51 -6.93 4.59 3.58
C VAL A 51 -7.06 6.01 4.10
N THR A 52 -5.93 6.59 4.52
CA THR A 52 -5.88 7.93 5.11
C THR A 52 -5.27 8.96 4.17
N ARG A 53 -4.37 8.56 3.26
CA ARG A 53 -3.71 9.48 2.35
C ARG A 53 -3.33 8.77 1.05
N CYS A 54 -3.53 9.47 -0.06
CA CYS A 54 -3.10 9.02 -1.38
C CYS A 54 -2.38 10.18 -2.06
N GLU A 55 -1.14 9.97 -2.48
CA GLU A 55 -0.36 10.99 -3.17
C GLU A 55 0.34 10.43 -4.40
N ASP A 56 0.43 11.25 -5.43
CA ASP A 56 1.17 10.94 -6.64
C ASP A 56 2.53 11.60 -6.56
N VAL A 57 3.59 10.80 -6.62
CA VAL A 57 4.97 11.29 -6.58
C VAL A 57 5.83 10.44 -7.51
N PRO A 58 6.96 10.99 -8.00
CA PRO A 58 7.94 10.14 -8.69
C PRO A 58 8.42 9.03 -7.76
N LEU A 59 8.72 7.85 -8.31
CA LEU A 59 9.18 6.72 -7.50
C LEU A 59 10.36 7.10 -6.63
N SER A 60 11.27 7.95 -7.12
CA SER A 60 12.44 8.41 -6.37
C SER A 60 12.09 9.17 -5.08
N GLN A 61 10.85 9.65 -4.94
CA GLN A 61 10.39 10.39 -3.76
C GLN A 61 9.48 9.57 -2.86
N ALA A 62 9.07 8.38 -3.30
CA ALA A 62 8.09 7.58 -2.56
C ALA A 62 8.59 7.12 -1.19
N ALA A 63 9.86 6.70 -1.10
CA ALA A 63 10.43 6.26 0.17
C ALA A 63 10.45 7.39 1.20
N ALA A 64 10.84 8.60 0.80
CA ALA A 64 10.86 9.76 1.69
C ALA A 64 9.46 10.12 2.19
N LEU A 65 8.45 9.99 1.32
CA LEU A 65 7.07 10.30 1.67
C LEU A 65 6.56 9.44 2.83
N VAL A 66 6.98 8.17 2.89
CA VAL A 66 6.58 7.25 3.96
C VAL A 66 7.63 7.11 5.06
N GLY A 67 8.67 7.97 5.04
CA GLY A 67 9.70 7.99 6.07
C GLY A 67 10.67 6.82 6.03
N LYS A 68 10.87 6.21 4.87
CA LYS A 68 11.68 5.00 4.69
C LYS A 68 12.93 5.23 3.84
N GLN A 69 13.33 6.47 3.60
CA GLN A 69 14.45 6.79 2.72
C GLN A 69 15.77 6.17 3.17
N ASP A 70 15.96 5.94 4.48
CA ASP A 70 17.19 5.36 5.01
C ASP A 70 17.32 3.87 4.70
N ILE A 71 16.20 3.15 4.64
CA ILE A 71 16.18 1.71 4.39
C ILE A 71 15.82 1.37 2.96
N TRP A 72 15.27 2.33 2.21
CA TRP A 72 14.91 2.16 0.79
C TRP A 72 15.54 3.24 -0.07
N PRO A 73 16.88 3.25 -0.22
CA PRO A 73 17.50 4.14 -1.20
C PRO A 73 17.04 3.78 -2.61
N ASP A 74 17.23 4.70 -3.56
CA ASP A 74 16.71 4.59 -4.92
C ASP A 74 16.97 3.22 -5.55
N LYS A 75 18.16 2.66 -5.38
CA LYS A 75 18.54 1.37 -5.96
C LYS A 75 17.69 0.24 -5.39
N VAL A 76 17.45 0.23 -4.09
CA VAL A 76 16.64 -0.79 -3.40
C VAL A 76 15.18 -0.64 -3.80
N MET A 77 14.68 0.60 -3.82
CA MET A 77 13.29 0.88 -4.20
C MET A 77 13.02 0.45 -5.63
N LEU A 78 13.90 0.80 -6.55
CA LEU A 78 13.74 0.45 -7.96
C LEU A 78 13.77 -1.06 -8.17
N SER A 79 14.70 -1.75 -7.51
CA SER A 79 14.81 -3.22 -7.60
C SER A 79 13.54 -3.90 -7.09
N GLY A 80 13.03 -3.47 -5.94
CA GLY A 80 11.80 -4.02 -5.37
C GLY A 80 10.58 -3.78 -6.24
N MET A 81 10.44 -2.57 -6.76
CA MET A 81 9.30 -2.23 -7.61
C MET A 81 9.33 -2.96 -8.96
N ARG A 82 10.52 -3.25 -9.49
CA ARG A 82 10.65 -3.99 -10.75
C ARG A 82 10.26 -5.46 -10.63
N GLU A 83 10.15 -5.99 -9.44
CA GLU A 83 9.59 -7.33 -9.24
C GLU A 83 8.10 -7.37 -9.63
N HIS A 84 7.40 -6.24 -9.48
CA HIS A 84 5.97 -6.12 -9.83
C HIS A 84 5.75 -5.39 -11.15
N TYR A 85 6.62 -4.44 -11.48
CA TYR A 85 6.51 -3.57 -12.65
C TYR A 85 7.88 -3.52 -13.36
N PRO A 86 8.21 -4.51 -14.21
CA PRO A 86 9.57 -4.64 -14.77
C PRO A 86 10.09 -3.40 -15.51
N ASP A 87 9.20 -2.59 -16.06
CA ASP A 87 9.58 -1.42 -16.88
C ASP A 87 9.60 -0.11 -16.11
N ILE A 88 9.36 -0.12 -14.79
CA ILE A 88 9.29 1.12 -14.01
C ILE A 88 10.66 1.78 -13.88
N GLU A 89 10.66 3.11 -13.93
CA GLU A 89 11.84 3.95 -13.75
C GLU A 89 11.65 4.89 -12.55
N LEU A 90 12.75 5.45 -12.06
CA LEU A 90 12.71 6.33 -10.88
C LEU A 90 11.91 7.62 -11.09
N ASP A 91 11.81 8.09 -12.31
CA ASP A 91 11.02 9.30 -12.65
C ASP A 91 9.56 9.03 -12.98
N ASP A 92 9.16 7.75 -13.01
CA ASP A 92 7.75 7.41 -13.22
C ASP A 92 6.93 7.80 -11.98
N VAL A 93 5.75 8.38 -12.22
CA VAL A 93 4.85 8.78 -11.15
C VAL A 93 4.08 7.58 -10.65
N VAL A 94 4.14 7.36 -9.35
CA VAL A 94 3.42 6.27 -8.66
C VAL A 94 2.38 6.86 -7.72
N GLN A 95 1.38 6.07 -7.35
CA GLN A 95 0.47 6.45 -6.28
C GLN A 95 0.93 5.79 -5.00
N VAL A 96 1.22 6.60 -3.98
CA VAL A 96 1.52 6.13 -2.63
C VAL A 96 0.22 6.16 -1.85
N VAL A 97 -0.19 4.99 -1.35
CA VAL A 97 -1.42 4.82 -0.57
C VAL A 97 -1.03 4.49 0.86
N GLU A 98 -1.41 5.34 1.80
CA GLU A 98 -1.16 5.10 3.22
C GLU A 98 -2.47 4.76 3.91
N HIS A 99 -2.41 3.83 4.87
CA HIS A 99 -3.61 3.36 5.56
C HIS A 99 -3.31 3.03 7.02
N LEU A 100 -4.35 2.93 7.81
CA LEU A 100 -4.27 2.42 9.18
C LEU A 100 -4.02 0.92 9.14
N THR A 101 -3.59 0.36 10.29
CA THR A 101 -3.55 -1.09 10.46
C THR A 101 -4.97 -1.65 10.48
N PRO A 102 -5.17 -2.97 10.28
CA PRO A 102 -6.51 -3.56 10.41
C PRO A 102 -7.11 -3.31 11.81
N ARG A 103 -6.29 -3.39 12.84
CA ARG A 103 -6.74 -3.15 14.21
C ARG A 103 -7.19 -1.70 14.43
N GLN A 104 -6.41 -0.74 13.93
CA GLN A 104 -6.77 0.67 13.98
C GLN A 104 -8.03 0.96 13.16
N THR A 105 -8.19 0.28 12.03
CA THR A 105 -9.37 0.41 11.18
C THR A 105 -10.61 -0.04 11.91
N GLU A 106 -10.56 -1.19 12.59
CA GLU A 106 -11.67 -1.69 13.40
C GLU A 106 -12.02 -0.70 14.53
N ALA A 107 -11.01 -0.17 15.21
CA ALA A 107 -11.22 0.81 16.29
C ALA A 107 -11.87 2.08 15.76
N ALA A 108 -11.45 2.58 14.60
CA ALA A 108 -12.06 3.76 13.98
C ALA A 108 -13.52 3.50 13.58
N HIS A 109 -13.82 2.31 13.06
CA HIS A 109 -15.18 1.92 12.70
C HIS A 109 -16.07 1.82 13.95
N ALA A 110 -15.57 1.19 15.01
CA ALA A 110 -16.31 1.07 16.26
C ALA A 110 -16.63 2.44 16.86
N GLY A 111 -15.69 3.40 16.75
CA GLY A 111 -15.90 4.77 17.23
C GLY A 111 -16.96 5.53 16.44
N LYS A 112 -17.27 5.11 15.22
CA LYS A 112 -18.28 5.75 14.37
C LYS A 112 -19.67 5.14 14.52
N SER A 113 -19.77 4.00 15.18
CA SER A 113 -21.06 3.29 15.31
C SER A 113 -21.95 3.87 16.41
N ASP A 114 -21.46 4.83 17.13
CA ASP A 114 -22.27 5.57 18.12
C ASP A 114 -23.10 6.68 17.42
#